data_d04fbafcd7b8f379d6dfb86b734f87df
#
_entry.id   d04fbafcd7b8f379d6dfb86b734f87df
#
_cell.length_a   1.000
_cell.length_b   1.000
_cell.length_c   1.000
_cell.angle_alpha   90.00
_cell.angle_beta   90.00
_cell.angle_gamma   90.00
#
_symmetry.space_group_name_H-M   'P 1'
#
loop_
_entity.id
_entity.type
_entity.pdbx_description
1 polymer ?
#
loop_
_entity_poly.entity_id
_entity_poly.type
_entity_poly.pdbx_seq_one_letter_code
_entity_poly.pdbx_strand_id
1 'polypeptide(L)'
;TCPNDTFMFDAMLHRRIDTEGLDFDLTMADIEQLNAAALAGEPDITKLSYASFPLVADRYRILGSGSALGRGNGPLLVSRHKLYPDELRDARIAIPGEHTTANRLLSLFFPEASDKRVYLFSDIADAVLSDECDAGVLIHEGRFTYRGKGLRLVADLGEEWEKRTSLPLPLGAIVVSRRLDEQLARTVERVLRRSVEYAFAHPEASAGFVRSHAQELSEEVTKSHIELFVNRHSADLGEEGRRAVVRLLELENEEAFL
;
A
#
# COMPACT_ATOMS: atom_id res chain seq x y z
N THR A 1 -4.51 9.82 2.26
CA THR A 1 -5.29 9.55 1.03
C THR A 1 -4.32 9.33 -0.13
N CYS A 2 -4.50 8.24 -0.85
CA CYS A 2 -3.57 7.80 -1.89
C CYS A 2 -4.24 7.99 -3.27
N PRO A 3 -3.56 8.58 -4.27
CA PRO A 3 -4.08 8.71 -5.63
C PRO A 3 -4.56 7.39 -6.24
N ASN A 4 -3.96 6.28 -5.86
CA ASN A 4 -4.36 4.94 -6.34
C ASN A 4 -5.79 4.59 -5.97
N ASP A 5 -6.14 4.83 -4.69
CA ASP A 5 -7.44 4.43 -4.16
C ASP A 5 -8.54 5.30 -4.74
N THR A 6 -8.32 6.61 -4.82
CA THR A 6 -9.28 7.52 -5.46
C THR A 6 -9.44 7.22 -6.95
N PHE A 7 -8.37 6.82 -7.64
CA PHE A 7 -8.44 6.38 -9.04
C PHE A 7 -9.28 5.10 -9.20
N MET A 8 -9.00 4.08 -8.38
CA MET A 8 -9.66 2.78 -8.48
C MET A 8 -11.12 2.80 -8.03
N PHE A 9 -11.46 3.63 -7.03
CA PHE A 9 -12.77 3.61 -6.39
C PHE A 9 -13.76 4.64 -6.95
N ASP A 10 -13.29 5.61 -7.76
CA ASP A 10 -14.15 6.67 -8.31
C ASP A 10 -15.43 6.13 -8.95
N ALA A 11 -15.31 5.11 -9.79
CA ALA A 11 -16.45 4.63 -10.57
C ALA A 11 -17.52 3.96 -9.69
N MET A 12 -17.14 3.23 -8.63
CA MET A 12 -18.10 2.62 -7.71
C MET A 12 -18.71 3.67 -6.77
N LEU A 13 -17.92 4.61 -6.26
CA LEU A 13 -18.39 5.64 -5.32
C LEU A 13 -19.30 6.65 -5.99
N HIS A 14 -19.05 7.00 -7.25
CA HIS A 14 -19.86 7.98 -8.01
C HIS A 14 -20.86 7.32 -8.96
N ARG A 15 -21.13 6.01 -8.79
CA ARG A 15 -22.13 5.24 -9.56
C ARG A 15 -21.95 5.37 -11.07
N ARG A 16 -20.68 5.40 -11.56
CA ARG A 16 -20.37 5.37 -12.99
C ARG A 16 -20.48 3.98 -13.58
N ILE A 17 -20.63 2.97 -12.72
CA ILE A 17 -20.85 1.56 -13.02
C ILE A 17 -22.06 1.06 -12.26
N ASP A 18 -22.58 -0.10 -12.64
CA ASP A 18 -23.60 -0.80 -11.85
C ASP A 18 -22.95 -1.34 -10.56
N THR A 19 -23.43 -0.85 -9.42
CA THR A 19 -23.01 -1.27 -8.08
C THR A 19 -23.82 -2.44 -7.52
N GLU A 20 -24.67 -3.07 -8.31
CA GLU A 20 -25.56 -4.18 -7.90
C GLU A 20 -26.40 -3.82 -6.65
N GLY A 21 -26.77 -2.55 -6.52
CA GLY A 21 -27.54 -2.04 -5.38
C GLY A 21 -26.74 -1.70 -4.14
N LEU A 22 -25.40 -1.80 -4.19
CA LEU A 22 -24.55 -1.39 -3.07
C LEU A 22 -24.39 0.13 -3.02
N ASP A 23 -24.46 0.64 -1.81
CA ASP A 23 -24.07 2.00 -1.43
C ASP A 23 -22.85 1.93 -0.49
N PHE A 24 -21.88 2.79 -0.72
CA PHE A 24 -20.64 2.80 0.03
C PHE A 24 -20.53 4.08 0.86
N ASP A 25 -20.31 3.92 2.16
CA ASP A 25 -19.92 4.99 3.06
C ASP A 25 -18.40 5.05 3.14
N LEU A 26 -17.80 6.13 2.62
CA LEU A 26 -16.36 6.26 2.45
C LEU A 26 -15.70 6.96 3.63
N THR A 27 -14.77 6.28 4.27
CA THR A 27 -13.82 6.87 5.22
C THR A 27 -12.42 6.90 4.61
N MET A 28 -11.77 8.04 4.62
CA MET A 28 -10.42 8.25 4.11
C MET A 28 -9.45 8.49 5.26
N ALA A 29 -8.41 7.67 5.34
CA ALA A 29 -7.37 7.76 6.37
C ALA A 29 -5.99 7.37 5.80
N ASP A 30 -4.93 7.58 6.56
CA ASP A 30 -3.62 7.02 6.20
C ASP A 30 -3.58 5.50 6.44
N ILE A 31 -2.55 4.85 5.88
CA ILE A 31 -2.50 3.37 5.86
C ILE A 31 -2.35 2.78 7.27
N GLU A 32 -1.65 3.44 8.20
CA GLU A 32 -1.51 2.90 9.55
C GLU A 32 -2.79 3.07 10.37
N GLN A 33 -3.53 4.17 10.17
CA GLN A 33 -4.88 4.35 10.73
C GLN A 33 -5.85 3.29 10.21
N LEU A 34 -5.80 2.97 8.91
CA LEU A 34 -6.60 1.90 8.32
C LEU A 34 -6.21 0.52 8.87
N ASN A 35 -4.91 0.25 9.04
CA ASN A 35 -4.43 -0.96 9.71
C ASN A 35 -4.98 -1.07 11.14
N ALA A 36 -4.94 0.02 11.92
CA ALA A 36 -5.47 0.07 13.28
C ALA A 36 -6.99 -0.17 13.32
N ALA A 37 -7.75 0.44 12.42
CA ALA A 37 -9.20 0.21 12.30
C ALA A 37 -9.53 -1.25 11.94
N ALA A 38 -8.75 -1.87 11.06
CA ALA A 38 -8.88 -3.30 10.74
C ALA A 38 -8.55 -4.18 11.96
N LEU A 39 -7.52 -3.85 12.73
CA LEU A 39 -7.18 -4.54 13.98
C LEU A 39 -8.31 -4.42 15.03
N ALA A 40 -9.02 -3.31 15.07
CA ALA A 40 -10.21 -3.13 15.89
C ALA A 40 -11.44 -3.87 15.32
N GLY A 41 -11.42 -4.29 14.05
CA GLY A 41 -12.53 -4.97 13.38
C GLY A 41 -13.69 -4.03 13.02
N GLU A 42 -13.43 -2.74 12.87
CA GLU A 42 -14.46 -1.72 12.67
C GLU A 42 -15.06 -1.72 11.26
N PRO A 43 -14.25 -1.61 10.16
CA PRO A 43 -14.79 -1.47 8.82
C PRO A 43 -15.30 -2.81 8.25
N ASP A 44 -16.32 -2.74 7.42
CA ASP A 44 -16.77 -3.89 6.64
C ASP A 44 -15.82 -4.20 5.49
N ILE A 45 -15.31 -3.16 4.85
CA ILE A 45 -14.33 -3.22 3.77
C ILE A 45 -13.24 -2.19 4.08
N THR A 46 -11.99 -2.57 3.95
CA THR A 46 -10.90 -1.61 4.16
C THR A 46 -9.67 -1.95 3.32
N LYS A 47 -8.85 -0.94 3.10
CA LYS A 47 -7.47 -1.16 2.68
C LYS A 47 -6.61 -1.44 3.90
N LEU A 48 -5.68 -2.36 3.78
CA LEU A 48 -4.64 -2.58 4.77
C LEU A 48 -3.31 -2.95 4.12
N SER A 49 -2.24 -2.78 4.87
CA SER A 49 -0.94 -3.32 4.48
C SER A 49 -0.98 -4.85 4.49
N TYR A 50 -0.42 -5.51 3.47
CA TYR A 50 -0.37 -6.98 3.50
C TYR A 50 0.27 -7.51 4.78
N ALA A 51 1.31 -6.83 5.31
CA ALA A 51 1.96 -7.23 6.56
C ALA A 51 1.02 -7.26 7.78
N SER A 52 -0.07 -6.49 7.77
CA SER A 52 -1.08 -6.48 8.84
C SER A 52 -2.06 -7.65 8.74
N PHE A 53 -2.21 -8.24 7.55
CA PHE A 53 -3.25 -9.25 7.32
C PHE A 53 -3.20 -10.45 8.29
N PRO A 54 -2.04 -11.05 8.65
CA PRO A 54 -1.99 -12.16 9.59
C PRO A 54 -2.63 -11.84 10.96
N LEU A 55 -2.64 -10.57 11.37
CA LEU A 55 -3.21 -10.12 12.64
C LEU A 55 -4.75 -10.03 12.61
N VAL A 56 -5.34 -10.09 11.43
CA VAL A 56 -6.80 -9.92 11.20
C VAL A 56 -7.41 -11.03 10.34
N ALA A 57 -6.67 -12.08 10.04
CA ALA A 57 -7.08 -13.17 9.14
C ALA A 57 -8.32 -13.95 9.66
N ASP A 58 -8.55 -13.92 10.97
CA ASP A 58 -9.75 -14.46 11.61
C ASP A 58 -11.00 -13.63 11.33
N ARG A 59 -10.86 -12.33 10.99
CA ARG A 59 -11.93 -11.36 10.80
C ARG A 59 -12.14 -10.91 9.37
N TYR A 60 -11.12 -11.03 8.52
CA TYR A 60 -11.14 -10.52 7.15
C TYR A 60 -10.68 -11.57 6.13
N ARG A 61 -11.08 -11.37 4.88
CA ARG A 61 -10.57 -12.08 3.69
C ARG A 61 -10.02 -11.07 2.70
N ILE A 62 -8.98 -11.43 1.98
CA ILE A 62 -8.37 -10.62 0.93
C ILE A 62 -9.23 -10.72 -0.33
N LEU A 63 -9.60 -9.57 -0.90
CA LEU A 63 -10.23 -9.51 -2.22
C LEU A 63 -9.20 -9.71 -3.33
N GLY A 64 -9.59 -10.35 -4.40
CA GLY A 64 -8.77 -10.53 -5.59
C GLY A 64 -8.53 -9.24 -6.37
N SER A 65 -9.31 -8.18 -6.08
CA SER A 65 -9.20 -6.87 -6.74
C SER A 65 -8.80 -5.79 -5.76
N GLY A 66 -8.30 -4.64 -6.25
CA GLY A 66 -7.93 -3.46 -5.47
C GLY A 66 -6.53 -3.50 -4.86
N SER A 67 -5.73 -4.53 -5.15
CA SER A 67 -4.37 -4.64 -4.62
C SER A 67 -3.41 -3.61 -5.19
N ALA A 68 -2.58 -3.05 -4.31
CA ALA A 68 -1.33 -2.38 -4.67
C ALA A 68 -0.20 -3.43 -4.62
N LEU A 69 0.11 -3.98 -5.78
CA LEU A 69 1.09 -5.04 -5.98
C LEU A 69 1.79 -4.82 -7.32
N GLY A 70 3.12 -4.92 -7.35
CA GLY A 70 3.84 -4.67 -8.60
C GLY A 70 5.35 -4.83 -8.47
N ARG A 71 6.06 -4.36 -9.50
CA ARG A 71 7.52 -4.34 -9.55
C ARG A 71 8.04 -2.91 -9.59
N GLY A 72 9.20 -2.69 -8.99
CA GLY A 72 9.81 -1.36 -8.95
C GLY A 72 9.04 -0.34 -8.10
N ASN A 73 8.08 -0.76 -7.29
CA ASN A 73 7.17 0.07 -6.51
C ASN A 73 7.40 -0.01 -4.99
N GLY A 74 8.52 -0.59 -4.56
CA GLY A 74 8.79 -0.83 -3.16
C GLY A 74 9.14 0.41 -2.35
N PRO A 75 9.10 0.30 -1.01
CA PRO A 75 9.57 1.34 -0.11
C PRO A 75 11.06 1.59 -0.30
N LEU A 76 11.48 2.84 -0.08
CA LEU A 76 12.88 3.25 -0.15
C LEU A 76 13.42 3.57 1.24
N LEU A 77 14.50 2.93 1.65
CA LEU A 77 15.29 3.37 2.79
C LEU A 77 16.23 4.49 2.33
N VAL A 78 16.07 5.66 2.91
CA VAL A 78 16.83 6.87 2.55
C VAL A 78 17.49 7.49 3.77
N SER A 79 18.54 8.30 3.54
CA SER A 79 19.23 9.08 4.55
C SER A 79 19.64 10.45 4.00
N ARG A 80 19.90 11.41 4.88
CA ARG A 80 20.46 12.70 4.51
C ARG A 80 21.95 12.59 4.20
N HIS A 81 22.69 11.94 5.09
CA HIS A 81 24.10 11.70 4.96
C HIS A 81 24.38 10.31 4.34
N LYS A 82 25.61 10.09 3.93
CA LYS A 82 25.98 8.75 3.46
C LYS A 82 25.90 7.77 4.63
N LEU A 83 25.07 6.76 4.48
CA LEU A 83 24.86 5.72 5.46
C LEU A 83 24.98 4.36 4.76
N TYR A 84 25.73 3.45 5.35
CA TYR A 84 25.88 2.10 4.84
C TYR A 84 24.96 1.13 5.58
N PRO A 85 24.59 0.01 4.96
CA PRO A 85 23.68 -0.97 5.59
C PRO A 85 24.14 -1.50 6.95
N ASP A 86 25.44 -1.66 7.18
CA ASP A 86 26.03 -2.12 8.44
C ASP A 86 25.95 -1.10 9.56
N GLU A 87 25.75 0.18 9.24
CA GLU A 87 25.58 1.28 10.21
C GLU A 87 24.14 1.39 10.71
N LEU A 88 23.17 0.67 10.09
CA LEU A 88 21.75 0.71 10.46
C LEU A 88 21.47 0.19 11.87
N ARG A 89 22.38 -0.58 12.45
CA ARG A 89 22.25 -1.08 13.83
C ARG A 89 22.11 0.04 14.87
N ASP A 90 22.85 1.11 14.67
CA ASP A 90 22.92 2.24 15.61
C ASP A 90 22.10 3.44 15.12
N ALA A 91 21.41 3.31 13.99
CA ALA A 91 20.65 4.38 13.36
C ALA A 91 19.23 4.49 13.90
N ARG A 92 18.75 5.71 14.11
CA ARG A 92 17.35 6.03 14.35
C ARG A 92 16.61 6.05 13.02
N ILE A 93 15.61 5.19 12.86
CA ILE A 93 14.94 5.00 11.57
C ILE A 93 13.47 5.40 11.66
N ALA A 94 13.08 6.42 10.90
CA ALA A 94 11.68 6.79 10.74
C ALA A 94 10.94 5.76 9.87
N ILE A 95 9.81 5.24 10.36
CA ILE A 95 8.96 4.28 9.67
C ILE A 95 7.53 4.80 9.55
N PRO A 96 6.77 4.43 8.49
CA PRO A 96 5.41 4.93 8.28
C PRO A 96 4.35 4.26 9.17
N GLY A 97 4.73 3.28 9.98
CA GLY A 97 3.87 2.55 10.90
C GLY A 97 4.40 1.16 11.21
N GLU A 98 4.08 0.67 12.39
CA GLU A 98 4.58 -0.64 12.87
C GLU A 98 4.04 -1.81 12.04
N HIS A 99 2.78 -1.71 11.60
CA HIS A 99 2.07 -2.76 10.89
C HIS A 99 2.19 -2.66 9.37
N THR A 100 2.98 -1.72 8.85
CA THR A 100 3.12 -1.53 7.40
C THR A 100 4.00 -2.59 6.74
N THR A 101 3.73 -2.89 5.47
CA THR A 101 4.61 -3.75 4.66
C THR A 101 6.01 -3.15 4.53
N ALA A 102 6.13 -1.83 4.57
CA ALA A 102 7.40 -1.12 4.57
C ALA A 102 8.27 -1.49 5.77
N ASN A 103 7.70 -1.47 6.99
CA ASN A 103 8.41 -1.87 8.20
C ASN A 103 8.73 -3.37 8.21
N ARG A 104 7.83 -4.24 7.71
CA ARG A 104 8.11 -5.68 7.58
C ARG A 104 9.32 -5.95 6.68
N LEU A 105 9.41 -5.26 5.55
CA LEU A 105 10.55 -5.41 4.62
C LEU A 105 11.85 -4.88 5.25
N LEU A 106 11.80 -3.74 5.93
CA LEU A 106 12.95 -3.24 6.69
C LEU A 106 13.44 -4.29 7.68
N SER A 107 12.55 -4.88 8.48
CA SER A 107 12.90 -5.90 9.45
C SER A 107 13.44 -7.19 8.82
N LEU A 108 12.91 -7.55 7.63
CA LEU A 108 13.32 -8.75 6.91
C LEU A 108 14.73 -8.62 6.32
N PHE A 109 15.07 -7.43 5.80
CA PHE A 109 16.34 -7.23 5.09
C PHE A 109 17.44 -6.65 5.97
N PHE A 110 17.05 -5.93 7.02
CA PHE A 110 17.95 -5.28 7.98
C PHE A 110 17.48 -5.55 9.42
N PRO A 111 17.56 -6.81 9.89
CA PRO A 111 17.05 -7.21 11.21
C PRO A 111 17.76 -6.51 12.38
N GLU A 112 18.97 -5.99 12.16
CA GLU A 112 19.73 -5.21 13.12
C GLU A 112 19.19 -3.79 13.30
N ALA A 113 18.39 -3.25 12.38
CA ALA A 113 17.76 -1.93 12.44
C ALA A 113 16.63 -1.92 13.50
N SER A 114 16.95 -1.63 14.75
CA SER A 114 16.05 -1.80 15.91
C SER A 114 15.46 -0.50 16.46
N ASP A 115 16.14 0.65 16.38
CA ASP A 115 15.61 1.96 16.82
C ASP A 115 14.66 2.53 15.74
N LYS A 116 13.43 2.05 15.74
CA LYS A 116 12.39 2.44 14.79
C LYS A 116 11.43 3.43 15.44
N ARG A 117 11.13 4.53 14.74
CA ARG A 117 10.26 5.61 15.20
C ARG A 117 9.12 5.81 14.22
N VAL A 118 7.89 5.77 14.70
CA VAL A 118 6.69 5.93 13.86
C VAL A 118 6.47 7.41 13.57
N TYR A 119 6.33 7.73 12.29
CA TYR A 119 5.96 9.05 11.77
C TYR A 119 4.82 8.91 10.76
N LEU A 120 4.03 9.97 10.61
CA LEU A 120 3.17 10.04 9.43
C LEU A 120 4.04 9.97 8.17
N PHE A 121 3.64 9.21 7.19
CA PHE A 121 4.48 8.94 6.01
C PHE A 121 4.98 10.23 5.30
N SER A 122 4.18 11.31 5.32
CA SER A 122 4.54 12.63 4.77
C SER A 122 5.70 13.30 5.52
N ASP A 123 5.85 13.03 6.82
CA ASP A 123 6.77 13.71 7.71
C ASP A 123 8.13 13.02 7.79
N ILE A 124 8.23 11.79 7.27
CA ILE A 124 9.47 10.99 7.34
C ILE A 124 10.64 11.69 6.67
N ALA A 125 10.43 12.29 5.48
CA ALA A 125 11.50 12.98 4.77
C ALA A 125 12.03 14.17 5.59
N ASP A 126 11.17 14.92 6.25
CA ASP A 126 11.53 16.08 7.06
C ASP A 126 12.22 15.68 8.36
N ALA A 127 11.79 14.58 8.99
CA ALA A 127 12.46 14.00 10.16
C ALA A 127 13.91 13.57 9.85
N VAL A 128 14.17 13.06 8.65
CA VAL A 128 15.53 12.72 8.20
C VAL A 128 16.34 13.98 7.83
N LEU A 129 15.71 14.97 7.21
CA LEU A 129 16.38 16.23 6.83
C LEU A 129 16.73 17.10 8.05
N SER A 130 15.94 17.02 9.12
CA SER A 130 16.20 17.73 10.38
C SER A 130 17.14 17.00 11.35
N ASP A 131 17.66 15.82 10.96
CA ASP A 131 18.51 14.95 11.79
C ASP A 131 17.79 14.43 13.08
N GLU A 132 16.45 14.44 13.12
CA GLU A 132 15.68 13.73 14.14
C GLU A 132 15.83 12.21 14.01
N CYS A 133 15.92 11.75 12.75
CA CYS A 133 16.24 10.37 12.38
C CYS A 133 17.42 10.35 11.43
N ASP A 134 18.23 9.30 11.52
CA ASP A 134 19.42 9.10 10.68
C ASP A 134 19.03 8.54 9.29
N ALA A 135 17.94 7.78 9.26
CA ALA A 135 17.35 7.22 8.05
C ALA A 135 15.82 7.20 8.13
N GLY A 136 15.16 6.98 6.99
CA GLY A 136 13.71 6.86 6.94
C GLY A 136 13.23 5.97 5.81
N VAL A 137 12.11 5.28 6.01
CA VAL A 137 11.48 4.42 5.01
C VAL A 137 10.37 5.19 4.33
N LEU A 138 10.64 5.64 3.10
CA LEU A 138 9.67 6.38 2.28
C LEU A 138 8.74 5.43 1.55
N ILE A 139 7.48 5.79 1.53
CA ILE A 139 6.41 5.13 0.75
C ILE A 139 5.72 6.16 -0.14
N HIS A 140 4.76 5.73 -0.95
CA HIS A 140 3.95 6.58 -1.82
C HIS A 140 4.81 7.47 -2.74
N GLU A 141 4.48 8.77 -2.81
CA GLU A 141 5.15 9.78 -3.64
C GLU A 141 6.60 10.08 -3.22
N GLY A 142 6.97 9.76 -1.99
CA GLY A 142 8.34 9.92 -1.50
C GLY A 142 9.39 9.26 -2.40
N ARG A 143 9.00 8.15 -3.07
CA ARG A 143 9.84 7.46 -4.07
C ARG A 143 10.26 8.35 -5.25
N PHE A 144 9.41 9.28 -5.65
CA PHE A 144 9.68 10.17 -6.79
C PHE A 144 10.39 11.45 -6.37
N THR A 145 10.22 11.89 -5.12
CA THR A 145 10.61 13.25 -4.68
C THR A 145 11.87 13.31 -3.83
N TYR A 146 12.32 12.19 -3.25
CA TYR A 146 13.40 12.15 -2.25
C TYR A 146 14.71 12.79 -2.73
N ARG A 147 15.09 12.56 -4.01
CA ARG A 147 16.33 13.14 -4.58
C ARG A 147 16.26 14.65 -4.66
N GLY A 148 15.11 15.19 -5.08
CA GLY A 148 14.87 16.64 -5.14
C GLY A 148 14.90 17.30 -3.77
N LYS A 149 14.56 16.56 -2.71
CA LYS A 149 14.69 17.01 -1.30
C LYS A 149 16.11 16.89 -0.74
N GLY A 150 17.07 16.33 -1.49
CA GLY A 150 18.46 16.16 -1.05
C GLY A 150 18.73 14.87 -0.28
N LEU A 151 17.78 13.95 -0.23
CA LEU A 151 17.95 12.64 0.38
C LEU A 151 18.69 11.67 -0.56
N ARG A 152 19.37 10.70 0.03
CA ARG A 152 20.15 9.65 -0.64
C ARG A 152 19.52 8.30 -0.43
N LEU A 153 19.54 7.47 -1.44
CA LEU A 153 19.13 6.09 -1.35
C LEU A 153 20.17 5.26 -0.57
N VAL A 154 19.71 4.58 0.47
CA VAL A 154 20.47 3.56 1.21
C VAL A 154 20.13 2.18 0.62
N ALA A 155 18.85 1.86 0.49
CA ALA A 155 18.38 0.62 -0.12
C ALA A 155 16.97 0.77 -0.74
N ASP A 156 16.74 0.10 -1.87
CA ASP A 156 15.39 -0.12 -2.40
C ASP A 156 14.87 -1.47 -1.89
N LEU A 157 13.92 -1.43 -0.94
CA LEU A 157 13.40 -2.64 -0.30
C LEU A 157 12.57 -3.49 -1.29
N GLY A 158 11.99 -2.88 -2.32
CA GLY A 158 11.30 -3.59 -3.38
C GLY A 158 12.27 -4.35 -4.28
N GLU A 159 13.38 -3.71 -4.65
CA GLU A 159 14.44 -4.36 -5.44
C GLU A 159 15.05 -5.55 -4.69
N GLU A 160 15.27 -5.41 -3.36
CA GLU A 160 15.74 -6.51 -2.52
C GLU A 160 14.74 -7.68 -2.46
N TRP A 161 13.45 -7.38 -2.39
CA TRP A 161 12.40 -8.40 -2.48
C TRP A 161 12.44 -9.13 -3.82
N GLU A 162 12.44 -8.39 -4.93
CA GLU A 162 12.43 -8.95 -6.27
C GLU A 162 13.66 -9.81 -6.57
N LYS A 163 14.85 -9.38 -6.13
CA LYS A 163 16.10 -10.15 -6.25
C LYS A 163 16.01 -11.48 -5.51
N ARG A 164 15.42 -11.50 -4.32
CA ARG A 164 15.36 -12.72 -3.49
C ARG A 164 14.24 -13.68 -3.88
N THR A 165 13.13 -13.17 -4.42
CA THR A 165 11.93 -13.98 -4.65
C THR A 165 11.59 -14.16 -6.12
N SER A 166 12.04 -13.28 -6.99
CA SER A 166 11.61 -13.15 -8.39
C SER A 166 10.13 -12.84 -8.57
N LEU A 167 9.43 -12.48 -7.48
CA LEU A 167 8.00 -12.17 -7.46
C LEU A 167 7.77 -10.65 -7.37
N PRO A 168 6.62 -10.14 -7.86
CA PRO A 168 6.22 -8.78 -7.61
C PRO A 168 6.01 -8.55 -6.10
N LEU A 169 6.13 -7.31 -5.64
CA LEU A 169 5.99 -6.96 -4.23
C LEU A 169 4.54 -6.63 -3.89
N PRO A 170 3.89 -7.37 -2.95
CA PRO A 170 2.60 -7.00 -2.39
C PRO A 170 2.77 -5.91 -1.33
N LEU A 171 2.10 -4.77 -1.51
CA LEU A 171 2.16 -3.64 -0.58
C LEU A 171 0.90 -3.50 0.25
N GLY A 172 -0.26 -3.45 -0.40
CA GLY A 172 -1.54 -3.30 0.27
C GLY A 172 -2.67 -4.03 -0.43
N ALA A 173 -3.61 -4.52 0.35
CA ALA A 173 -4.80 -5.24 -0.08
C ALA A 173 -6.07 -4.47 0.23
N ILE A 174 -7.14 -4.76 -0.51
CA ILE A 174 -8.50 -4.53 -0.03
C ILE A 174 -8.99 -5.82 0.60
N VAL A 175 -9.55 -5.69 1.79
CA VAL A 175 -10.09 -6.82 2.55
C VAL A 175 -11.55 -6.60 2.88
N VAL A 176 -12.29 -7.68 3.00
CA VAL A 176 -13.72 -7.70 3.35
C VAL A 176 -13.91 -8.48 4.65
N SER A 177 -14.75 -7.93 5.53
CA SER A 177 -15.06 -8.56 6.82
C SER A 177 -15.78 -9.89 6.62
N ARG A 178 -15.39 -10.89 7.41
CA ARG A 178 -16.09 -12.18 7.50
C ARG A 178 -17.48 -12.07 8.16
N ARG A 179 -17.86 -10.90 8.68
CA ARG A 179 -19.23 -10.61 9.14
C ARG A 179 -20.23 -10.52 7.98
N LEU A 180 -19.77 -10.13 6.80
CA LEU A 180 -20.59 -10.12 5.58
C LEU A 180 -20.76 -11.55 5.07
N ASP A 181 -21.97 -11.88 4.64
CA ASP A 181 -22.19 -13.18 3.97
C ASP A 181 -21.38 -13.27 2.68
N GLU A 182 -21.13 -14.51 2.24
CA GLU A 182 -20.27 -14.78 1.11
C GLU A 182 -20.80 -14.18 -0.21
N GLN A 183 -22.13 -14.16 -0.38
CA GLN A 183 -22.73 -13.59 -1.58
C GLN A 183 -22.50 -12.08 -1.65
N LEU A 184 -22.68 -11.38 -0.54
CA LEU A 184 -22.41 -9.94 -0.44
C LEU A 184 -20.92 -9.65 -0.64
N ALA A 185 -20.02 -10.41 -0.02
CA ALA A 185 -18.58 -10.26 -0.20
C ALA A 185 -18.16 -10.43 -1.67
N ARG A 186 -18.71 -11.43 -2.36
CA ARG A 186 -18.46 -11.63 -3.80
C ARG A 186 -19.07 -10.52 -4.65
N THR A 187 -20.18 -9.92 -4.25
CA THR A 187 -20.74 -8.76 -4.93
C THR A 187 -19.82 -7.55 -4.79
N VAL A 188 -19.30 -7.30 -3.59
CA VAL A 188 -18.30 -6.26 -3.34
C VAL A 188 -17.07 -6.46 -4.24
N GLU A 189 -16.55 -7.67 -4.33
CA GLU A 189 -15.39 -7.97 -5.18
C GLU A 189 -15.67 -7.69 -6.67
N ARG A 190 -16.83 -8.12 -7.19
CA ARG A 190 -17.23 -7.84 -8.58
C ARG A 190 -17.38 -6.36 -8.87
N VAL A 191 -17.98 -5.62 -7.95
CA VAL A 191 -18.15 -4.15 -8.08
C VAL A 191 -16.81 -3.44 -8.04
N LEU A 192 -15.94 -3.82 -7.11
CA LEU A 192 -14.58 -3.27 -7.02
C LEU A 192 -13.79 -3.55 -8.30
N ARG A 193 -13.80 -4.79 -8.79
CA ARG A 193 -13.13 -5.15 -10.05
C ARG A 193 -13.63 -4.30 -11.22
N ARG A 194 -14.94 -4.17 -11.39
CA ARG A 194 -15.52 -3.30 -12.43
C ARG A 194 -15.10 -1.86 -12.29
N SER A 195 -14.98 -1.36 -11.05
CA SER A 195 -14.50 0.01 -10.81
C SER A 195 -13.06 0.21 -11.28
N VAL A 196 -12.18 -0.74 -10.99
CA VAL A 196 -10.80 -0.72 -11.46
C VAL A 196 -10.72 -0.83 -13.00
N GLU A 197 -11.49 -1.75 -13.59
CA GLU A 197 -11.54 -1.93 -15.04
C GLU A 197 -12.09 -0.66 -15.74
N TYR A 198 -13.10 -0.02 -15.16
CA TYR A 198 -13.63 1.25 -15.66
C TYR A 198 -12.57 2.36 -15.59
N ALA A 199 -11.82 2.46 -14.50
CA ALA A 199 -10.76 3.44 -14.35
C ALA A 199 -9.65 3.26 -15.40
N PHE A 200 -9.32 2.02 -15.77
CA PHE A 200 -8.38 1.75 -16.86
C PHE A 200 -8.93 2.17 -18.23
N ALA A 201 -10.22 1.95 -18.47
CA ALA A 201 -10.86 2.31 -19.74
C ALA A 201 -11.10 3.83 -19.87
N HIS A 202 -11.26 4.53 -18.75
CA HIS A 202 -11.62 5.95 -18.66
C HIS A 202 -10.77 6.70 -17.62
N PRO A 203 -9.44 6.78 -17.79
CA PRO A 203 -8.54 7.30 -16.76
C PRO A 203 -8.81 8.77 -16.39
N GLU A 204 -9.36 9.55 -17.32
CA GLU A 204 -9.73 10.96 -17.12
C GLU A 204 -10.98 11.12 -16.22
N ALA A 205 -11.82 10.10 -16.12
CA ALA A 205 -13.09 10.19 -15.38
C ALA A 205 -12.86 10.42 -13.88
N SER A 206 -11.79 9.86 -13.31
CA SER A 206 -11.41 9.97 -11.91
C SER A 206 -10.60 11.24 -11.59
N ALA A 207 -10.17 12.03 -12.59
CA ALA A 207 -9.23 13.13 -12.41
C ALA A 207 -9.69 14.18 -11.38
N GLY A 208 -10.99 14.47 -11.31
CA GLY A 208 -11.57 15.39 -10.33
C GLY A 208 -11.46 14.83 -8.91
N PHE A 209 -11.82 13.57 -8.71
CA PHE A 209 -11.78 12.90 -7.41
C PHE A 209 -10.35 12.69 -6.93
N VAL A 210 -9.45 12.27 -7.81
CA VAL A 210 -8.01 12.16 -7.51
C VAL A 210 -7.44 13.51 -7.07
N ARG A 211 -7.71 14.58 -7.82
CA ARG A 211 -7.19 15.92 -7.53
C ARG A 211 -7.70 16.49 -6.21
N SER A 212 -8.96 16.25 -5.84
CA SER A 212 -9.54 16.73 -4.58
C SER A 212 -8.97 16.04 -3.34
N HIS A 213 -8.27 14.90 -3.50
CA HIS A 213 -7.73 14.08 -2.41
C HIS A 213 -6.22 13.85 -2.50
N ALA A 214 -5.57 14.25 -3.59
CA ALA A 214 -4.12 14.21 -3.68
C ALA A 214 -3.53 15.31 -2.77
N GLN A 215 -2.60 14.93 -1.90
CA GLN A 215 -1.83 15.91 -1.11
C GLN A 215 -0.91 16.66 -2.08
N GLU A 216 -1.10 17.95 -2.29
CA GLU A 216 -0.25 18.93 -3.02
C GLU A 216 0.75 18.35 -4.06
N LEU A 217 0.39 17.30 -4.76
CA LEU A 217 1.23 16.64 -5.76
C LEU A 217 1.04 17.33 -7.12
N SER A 218 2.13 17.49 -7.86
CA SER A 218 2.00 17.87 -9.27
C SER A 218 1.24 16.78 -10.04
N GLU A 219 0.55 17.18 -11.12
CA GLU A 219 -0.18 16.23 -11.99
C GLU A 219 0.75 15.12 -12.51
N GLU A 220 2.02 15.44 -12.80
CA GLU A 220 3.03 14.50 -13.27
C GLU A 220 3.36 13.45 -12.21
N VAL A 221 3.56 13.86 -10.95
CA VAL A 221 3.83 12.93 -9.83
C VAL A 221 2.62 12.07 -9.56
N THR A 222 1.41 12.65 -9.57
CA THR A 222 0.16 11.90 -9.38
C THR A 222 -0.02 10.83 -10.47
N LYS A 223 0.21 11.19 -11.73
CA LYS A 223 0.14 10.25 -12.86
C LYS A 223 1.16 9.14 -12.73
N SER A 224 2.42 9.48 -12.48
CA SER A 224 3.50 8.50 -12.29
C SER A 224 3.20 7.56 -11.12
N HIS A 225 2.58 8.07 -10.06
CA HIS A 225 2.17 7.27 -8.91
C HIS A 225 1.08 6.27 -9.29
N ILE A 226 0.02 6.70 -9.98
CA ILE A 226 -1.04 5.80 -10.44
C ILE A 226 -0.46 4.74 -11.39
N GLU A 227 0.32 5.13 -12.40
CA GLU A 227 0.93 4.21 -13.37
C GLU A 227 1.83 3.13 -12.72
N LEU A 228 2.51 3.50 -11.63
CA LEU A 228 3.38 2.57 -10.92
C LEU A 228 2.63 1.57 -10.04
N PHE A 229 1.59 2.04 -9.34
CA PHE A 229 0.93 1.27 -8.30
C PHE A 229 -0.39 0.63 -8.72
N VAL A 230 -1.05 1.13 -9.77
CA VAL A 230 -2.30 0.59 -10.30
C VAL A 230 -2.03 -0.10 -11.62
N ASN A 231 -2.18 -1.41 -11.64
CA ASN A 231 -1.83 -2.26 -12.78
C ASN A 231 -2.75 -3.49 -12.87
N ARG A 232 -2.40 -4.46 -13.71
CA ARG A 232 -3.20 -5.69 -13.88
C ARG A 232 -3.56 -6.39 -12.57
N HIS A 233 -2.66 -6.36 -11.57
CA HIS A 233 -2.90 -6.97 -10.26
C HIS A 233 -3.90 -6.18 -9.42
N SER A 234 -4.14 -4.93 -9.76
CA SER A 234 -5.21 -4.14 -9.13
C SER A 234 -6.60 -4.56 -9.62
N ALA A 235 -6.72 -4.99 -10.89
CA ALA A 235 -7.97 -5.57 -11.40
C ALA A 235 -8.17 -7.01 -10.92
N ASP A 236 -7.10 -7.80 -10.94
CA ASP A 236 -7.10 -9.20 -10.49
C ASP A 236 -5.69 -9.59 -10.05
N LEU A 237 -5.55 -10.08 -8.82
CA LEU A 237 -4.27 -10.58 -8.30
C LEU A 237 -3.64 -11.62 -9.24
N GLY A 238 -4.47 -12.49 -9.82
CA GLY A 238 -4.02 -13.61 -10.62
C GLY A 238 -3.14 -14.58 -9.83
N GLU A 239 -2.66 -15.61 -10.49
CA GLU A 239 -1.82 -16.64 -9.85
C GLU A 239 -0.48 -16.07 -9.35
N GLU A 240 0.19 -15.22 -10.13
CA GLU A 240 1.46 -14.61 -9.74
C GLU A 240 1.30 -13.72 -8.49
N GLY A 241 0.23 -12.91 -8.45
CA GLY A 241 -0.06 -12.05 -7.30
C GLY A 241 -0.37 -12.86 -6.04
N ARG A 242 -1.21 -13.91 -6.14
CA ARG A 242 -1.50 -14.80 -5.00
C ARG A 242 -0.23 -15.47 -4.48
N ARG A 243 0.63 -15.99 -5.35
CA ARG A 243 1.93 -16.56 -4.97
C ARG A 243 2.82 -15.55 -4.25
N ALA A 244 2.83 -14.29 -4.70
CA ALA A 244 3.61 -13.23 -4.07
C ALA A 244 3.09 -12.93 -2.66
N VAL A 245 1.76 -12.86 -2.48
CA VAL A 245 1.12 -12.67 -1.16
C VAL A 245 1.41 -13.83 -0.22
N VAL A 246 1.20 -15.07 -0.68
CA VAL A 246 1.52 -16.28 0.09
C VAL A 246 2.98 -16.26 0.55
N ARG A 247 3.92 -15.89 -0.34
CA ARG A 247 5.35 -15.78 -0.02
C ARG A 247 5.65 -14.69 1.01
N LEU A 248 5.02 -13.50 0.89
CA LEU A 248 5.23 -12.40 1.82
C LEU A 248 4.70 -12.71 3.22
N LEU A 249 3.56 -13.36 3.29
CA LEU A 249 2.86 -13.66 4.53
C LEU A 249 3.22 -15.02 5.13
N GLU A 250 3.98 -15.85 4.40
CA GLU A 250 4.34 -17.22 4.80
C GLU A 250 3.10 -18.08 5.09
N LEU A 251 2.06 -17.91 4.26
CA LEU A 251 0.80 -18.65 4.40
C LEU A 251 0.98 -20.13 4.00
N GLU A 252 0.31 -21.01 4.72
CA GLU A 252 0.32 -22.46 4.42
C GLU A 252 -0.67 -22.82 3.30
N ASN A 253 -1.71 -21.99 3.09
CA ASN A 253 -2.77 -22.23 2.12
C ASN A 253 -3.37 -20.91 1.60
N GLU A 254 -4.36 -21.01 0.70
CA GLU A 254 -5.06 -19.88 0.09
C GLU A 254 -6.38 -19.50 0.80
N GLU A 255 -6.67 -19.98 2.00
CA GLU A 255 -7.89 -19.64 2.76
C GLU A 255 -7.99 -18.15 3.15
N ALA A 256 -6.90 -17.41 3.00
CA ALA A 256 -6.83 -15.97 3.20
C ALA A 256 -7.65 -15.18 2.17
N PHE A 257 -7.86 -15.75 0.98
CA PHE A 257 -8.54 -15.10 -0.13
C PHE A 257 -10.05 -15.41 -0.15
N LEU A 258 -10.82 -14.48 -0.78
CA LEU A 258 -12.25 -14.66 -1.03
C LEU A 258 -12.51 -15.61 -2.21
#